data_f9fde3617d441ae061d0b7705b2526b6
#
_entry.id   f9fde3617d441ae061d0b7705b2526b6
#
_cell.length_a   1.000
_cell.length_b   1.000
_cell.length_c   1.000
_cell.angle_alpha   90.00
_cell.angle_beta   90.00
_cell.angle_gamma   90.00
#
_symmetry.space_group_name_H-M   'P 1'
#
loop_
_entity.id
_entity.type
_entity.pdbx_description
1 polymer ?
#
loop_
_entity_poly.entity_id
_entity_poly.type
_entity_poly.pdbx_seq_one_letter_code
_entity_poly.pdbx_strand_id
1 'polypeptide(L)'
;MPLSQSALQAVLSSATEKVFLECLTISHPDISTIRLVNDTQDLSRTSGTFTRFPFSVSAATQVQDRPPSINITGDAVDQRIVQGLRELAGKRERAQITYEVVLADTPDTIEFGPVKFEFDSMTADSATQVTVKASFLKGALNDAFPSGQFAPSNVSS
;
A
#
# COMPACT_ATOMS: atom_id res chain seq x y z
N MET A 1 8.40 -10.53 7.88
CA MET A 1 7.74 -10.09 9.09
C MET A 1 6.69 -11.08 9.55
N PRO A 2 6.73 -11.49 10.77
CA PRO A 2 5.71 -12.40 11.24
C PRO A 2 4.38 -11.67 11.40
N LEU A 3 3.31 -12.37 11.12
CA LEU A 3 1.97 -11.88 11.41
C LEU A 3 1.74 -11.92 12.91
N SER A 4 0.82 -11.09 13.39
CA SER A 4 0.37 -11.20 14.76
C SER A 4 -0.33 -12.55 14.94
N GLN A 5 -0.50 -12.97 16.17
CA GLN A 5 -1.19 -14.22 16.46
C GLN A 5 -2.61 -14.21 15.90
N SER A 6 -3.30 -13.09 16.03
CA SER A 6 -4.65 -12.92 15.48
C SER A 6 -4.68 -13.09 13.97
N ALA A 7 -3.74 -12.45 13.29
CA ALA A 7 -3.69 -12.54 11.84
C ALA A 7 -3.31 -13.94 11.38
N LEU A 8 -2.41 -14.60 12.10
CA LEU A 8 -2.03 -15.98 11.80
C LEU A 8 -3.21 -16.92 11.95
N GLN A 9 -3.99 -16.75 13.00
CA GLN A 9 -5.18 -17.56 13.21
C GLN A 9 -6.19 -17.33 12.09
N ALA A 10 -6.34 -16.09 11.63
CA ALA A 10 -7.25 -15.78 10.53
C ALA A 10 -6.82 -16.47 9.24
N VAL A 11 -5.52 -16.51 8.97
CA VAL A 11 -4.99 -17.20 7.79
C VAL A 11 -5.22 -18.69 7.87
N LEU A 12 -5.05 -19.29 9.05
CA LEU A 12 -5.17 -20.72 9.24
C LEU A 12 -6.62 -21.19 9.36
N SER A 13 -7.52 -20.30 9.70
CA SER A 13 -8.93 -20.65 9.88
C SER A 13 -9.73 -20.27 8.64
N SER A 14 -10.30 -21.25 7.98
CA SER A 14 -11.12 -21.00 6.79
C SER A 14 -12.46 -20.37 7.13
N ALA A 15 -12.86 -20.38 8.39
CA ALA A 15 -14.15 -19.86 8.84
C ALA A 15 -13.99 -18.60 9.68
N THR A 16 -12.96 -17.83 9.42
CA THR A 16 -12.68 -16.63 10.20
C THR A 16 -13.61 -15.49 9.84
N GLU A 17 -13.96 -14.71 10.87
CA GLU A 17 -14.63 -13.43 10.70
C GLU A 17 -13.64 -12.28 10.58
N LYS A 18 -12.35 -12.56 10.69
CA LYS A 18 -11.31 -11.55 10.60
C LYS A 18 -11.20 -11.04 9.17
N VAL A 19 -11.18 -9.74 9.01
CA VAL A 19 -11.05 -9.09 7.72
C VAL A 19 -9.75 -8.30 7.69
N PHE A 20 -8.90 -8.61 6.73
CA PHE A 20 -7.68 -7.86 6.50
C PHE A 20 -7.97 -6.70 5.57
N LEU A 21 -7.50 -5.53 5.94
CA LEU A 21 -7.67 -4.33 5.15
C LEU A 21 -6.30 -3.80 4.73
N GLU A 22 -6.16 -3.55 3.45
CA GLU A 22 -4.96 -2.93 2.90
C GLU A 22 -5.12 -1.42 2.95
N CYS A 23 -4.12 -0.73 3.48
CA CYS A 23 -4.14 0.71 3.63
C CYS A 23 -2.96 1.34 2.89
N LEU A 24 -3.23 2.44 2.22
CA LEU A 24 -2.21 3.23 1.54
C LEU A 24 -2.18 4.63 2.12
N THR A 25 -0.99 5.12 2.42
CA THR A 25 -0.79 6.52 2.79
C THR A 25 0.17 7.13 1.79
N ILE A 26 -0.29 8.13 1.07
CA ILE A 26 0.49 8.80 0.05
C ILE A 26 0.83 10.19 0.56
N SER A 27 2.09 10.48 0.73
CA SER A 27 2.56 11.73 1.30
C SER A 27 3.45 12.49 0.34
N HIS A 28 3.32 13.81 0.35
CA HIS A 28 4.12 14.72 -0.44
C HIS A 28 4.13 16.08 0.26
N PRO A 29 5.27 16.80 0.26
CA PRO A 29 5.35 18.09 0.96
C PRO A 29 4.36 19.14 0.48
N ASP A 30 4.02 19.13 -0.79
CA ASP A 30 3.18 20.18 -1.39
C ASP A 30 1.70 19.80 -1.50
N ILE A 31 1.35 18.60 -1.09
CA ILE A 31 -0.03 18.10 -1.24
C ILE A 31 -0.47 17.47 0.07
N SER A 32 -1.74 17.66 0.40
CA SER A 32 -2.31 17.01 1.57
C SER A 32 -2.19 15.49 1.48
N THR A 33 -1.86 14.86 2.58
CA THR A 33 -1.71 13.42 2.63
C THR A 33 -3.00 12.72 2.20
N ILE A 34 -2.85 11.76 1.30
CA ILE A 34 -3.96 10.95 0.80
C ILE A 34 -3.92 9.62 1.53
N ARG A 35 -5.03 9.26 2.18
CA ARG A 35 -5.17 7.99 2.90
C ARG A 35 -6.28 7.19 2.28
N LEU A 36 -5.96 5.98 1.85
CA LEU A 36 -6.89 5.10 1.14
C LEU A 36 -6.95 3.74 1.83
N VAL A 37 -8.14 3.14 1.83
CA VAL A 37 -8.33 1.78 2.31
C VAL A 37 -9.02 0.96 1.24
N ASN A 38 -8.54 -0.25 1.03
CA ASN A 38 -9.12 -1.18 0.06
C ASN A 38 -10.38 -1.81 0.67
N ASP A 39 -11.45 -1.05 0.66
CA ASP A 39 -12.72 -1.47 1.21
C ASP A 39 -13.84 -0.64 0.57
N THR A 40 -15.06 -1.02 0.85
CA THR A 40 -16.24 -0.29 0.40
C THR A 40 -16.71 0.74 1.42
N GLN A 41 -16.02 0.84 2.55
CA GLN A 41 -16.31 1.78 3.63
C GLN A 41 -15.04 2.48 4.07
N ASP A 42 -15.18 3.70 4.55
CA ASP A 42 -14.06 4.44 5.13
C ASP A 42 -13.60 3.75 6.42
N LEU A 43 -12.34 3.89 6.72
CA LEU A 43 -11.73 3.32 7.92
C LEU A 43 -11.14 4.42 8.78
N SER A 44 -11.56 4.49 10.03
CA SER A 44 -10.98 5.43 10.99
C SER A 44 -9.82 4.78 11.73
N ARG A 45 -8.68 5.44 11.70
CA ARG A 45 -7.49 5.04 12.46
C ARG A 45 -6.99 6.23 13.24
N THR A 46 -6.14 5.98 14.22
CA THR A 46 -5.52 7.05 15.02
C THR A 46 -4.78 8.05 14.15
N SER A 47 -4.17 7.58 13.07
CA SER A 47 -3.43 8.45 12.14
C SER A 47 -4.32 9.29 11.24
N GLY A 48 -5.60 8.99 11.16
CA GLY A 48 -6.56 9.72 10.32
C GLY A 48 -7.60 8.80 9.71
N THR A 49 -8.48 9.39 8.93
CA THR A 49 -9.52 8.64 8.23
C THR A 49 -9.01 8.21 6.87
N PHE A 50 -9.09 6.92 6.59
CA PHE A 50 -8.72 6.34 5.30
C PHE A 50 -9.99 6.26 4.46
N THR A 51 -9.95 6.89 3.30
CA THR A 51 -11.08 6.94 2.38
C THR A 51 -11.19 5.62 1.62
N ARG A 52 -12.41 5.12 1.50
CA ARG A 52 -12.68 3.91 0.71
C ARG A 52 -12.19 4.10 -0.72
N PHE A 53 -11.45 3.14 -1.19
CA PHE A 53 -10.92 3.15 -2.55
C PHE A 53 -10.54 1.72 -2.91
N PRO A 54 -11.50 0.92 -3.43
CA PRO A 54 -11.19 -0.46 -3.81
C PRO A 54 -10.04 -0.49 -4.81
N PHE A 55 -8.99 -1.23 -4.47
CA PHE A 55 -7.83 -1.34 -5.34
C PHE A 55 -7.24 -2.73 -5.28
N SER A 56 -6.40 -3.06 -6.25
CA SER A 56 -5.61 -4.27 -6.25
C SER A 56 -4.16 -3.92 -6.46
N VAL A 57 -3.28 -4.72 -5.87
CA VAL A 57 -1.84 -4.55 -5.99
C VAL A 57 -1.29 -5.75 -6.72
N SER A 58 -0.50 -5.50 -7.75
CA SER A 58 0.16 -6.56 -8.50
C SER A 58 1.62 -6.22 -8.70
N ALA A 59 2.46 -7.26 -8.77
CA ALA A 59 3.87 -7.08 -9.07
C ALA A 59 4.01 -6.69 -10.54
N ALA A 60 4.79 -5.65 -10.79
CA ALA A 60 5.14 -5.31 -12.16
C ALA A 60 6.21 -6.27 -12.66
N THR A 61 6.34 -6.37 -13.98
CA THR A 61 7.38 -7.18 -14.58
C THR A 61 8.74 -6.69 -14.11
N GLN A 62 9.53 -7.59 -13.57
CA GLN A 62 10.87 -7.24 -13.11
C GLN A 62 11.79 -7.07 -14.29
N VAL A 63 12.54 -5.98 -14.29
CA VAL A 63 13.56 -5.72 -15.28
C VAL A 63 14.89 -5.73 -14.55
N GLN A 64 15.89 -6.40 -15.13
CA GLN A 64 17.22 -6.43 -14.56
C GLN A 64 17.74 -5.00 -14.38
N ASP A 65 18.44 -4.77 -13.28
CA ASP A 65 19.03 -3.48 -12.92
C ASP A 65 18.03 -2.39 -12.53
N ARG A 66 16.79 -2.76 -12.29
CA ARG A 66 15.78 -1.81 -11.78
C ARG A 66 15.21 -2.30 -10.46
N PRO A 67 14.86 -1.37 -9.56
CA PRO A 67 14.18 -1.77 -8.33
C PRO A 67 12.88 -2.49 -8.63
N PRO A 68 12.48 -3.45 -7.81
CA PRO A 68 11.15 -4.05 -7.95
C PRO A 68 10.08 -2.97 -7.90
N SER A 69 9.04 -3.17 -8.68
CA SER A 69 7.95 -2.21 -8.72
C SER A 69 6.61 -2.94 -8.64
N ILE A 70 5.58 -2.16 -8.30
CA ILE A 70 4.22 -2.66 -8.21
C ILE A 70 3.30 -1.76 -9.00
N ASN A 71 2.16 -2.32 -9.38
CA ASN A 71 1.05 -1.57 -9.94
C ASN A 71 -0.10 -1.60 -8.96
N ILE A 72 -0.65 -0.44 -8.66
CA ILE A 72 -1.84 -0.30 -7.82
C ILE A 72 -2.96 0.16 -8.74
N THR A 73 -3.95 -0.69 -8.93
CA THR A 73 -5.07 -0.38 -9.82
C THR A 73 -6.33 -0.23 -8.98
N GLY A 74 -7.01 0.88 -9.11
CA GLY A 74 -8.19 1.16 -8.32
C GLY A 74 -9.30 1.82 -9.11
N ASP A 75 -10.49 1.79 -8.53
CA ASP A 75 -11.65 2.42 -9.14
C ASP A 75 -11.66 3.91 -8.84
N ALA A 76 -11.75 4.72 -9.88
CA ALA A 76 -11.74 6.16 -9.78
C ALA A 76 -13.14 6.71 -9.44
N VAL A 77 -13.72 6.21 -8.35
CA VAL A 77 -15.07 6.63 -7.94
C VAL A 77 -15.05 8.02 -7.30
N ASP A 78 -13.98 8.37 -6.63
CA ASP A 78 -13.85 9.69 -6.00
C ASP A 78 -12.92 10.55 -6.82
N GLN A 79 -13.48 11.54 -7.49
CA GLN A 79 -12.70 12.43 -8.36
C GLN A 79 -11.67 13.25 -7.60
N ARG A 80 -11.89 13.48 -6.31
CA ARG A 80 -10.91 14.22 -5.51
C ARG A 80 -9.62 13.41 -5.36
N ILE A 81 -9.75 12.10 -5.22
CA ILE A 81 -8.59 11.21 -5.15
C ILE A 81 -7.84 11.22 -6.49
N VAL A 82 -8.59 11.09 -7.58
CA VAL A 82 -7.99 11.11 -8.92
C VAL A 82 -7.27 12.42 -9.17
N GLN A 83 -7.87 13.53 -8.77
CA GLN A 83 -7.25 14.84 -8.95
C GLN A 83 -5.98 14.96 -8.13
N GLY A 84 -5.99 14.49 -6.89
CA GLY A 84 -4.79 14.48 -6.05
C GLY A 84 -3.67 13.66 -6.66
N LEU A 85 -3.99 12.49 -7.20
CA LEU A 85 -3.00 11.64 -7.84
C LEU A 85 -2.42 12.28 -9.11
N ARG A 86 -3.25 13.00 -9.86
CA ARG A 86 -2.77 13.72 -11.04
C ARG A 86 -1.82 14.86 -10.66
N GLU A 87 -2.13 15.54 -9.57
CA GLU A 87 -1.22 16.57 -9.07
C GLU A 87 0.12 15.99 -8.67
N LEU A 88 0.12 14.81 -8.02
CA LEU A 88 1.36 14.13 -7.66
C LEU A 88 2.18 13.77 -8.88
N ALA A 89 1.52 13.30 -9.94
CA ALA A 89 2.21 12.91 -11.17
C ALA A 89 2.92 14.10 -11.84
N GLY A 90 2.42 15.31 -11.62
CA GLY A 90 3.02 16.51 -12.16
C GLY A 90 4.12 17.13 -11.32
N LYS A 91 4.39 16.59 -10.14
CA LYS A 91 5.40 17.17 -9.25
C LYS A 91 6.79 16.66 -9.58
N ARG A 92 7.77 17.53 -9.40
CA ARG A 92 9.17 17.17 -9.60
C ARG A 92 9.64 16.21 -8.50
N GLU A 93 9.29 16.51 -7.26
CA GLU A 93 9.59 15.65 -6.13
C GLU A 93 8.56 14.53 -6.07
N ARG A 94 9.03 13.30 -5.91
CA ARG A 94 8.13 12.15 -5.91
C ARG A 94 7.48 11.93 -4.57
N ALA A 95 6.22 11.53 -4.61
CA ALA A 95 5.50 11.18 -3.40
C ALA A 95 5.97 9.84 -2.85
N GLN A 96 5.80 9.64 -1.56
CA GLN A 96 6.06 8.39 -0.89
C GLN A 96 4.74 7.68 -0.62
N ILE A 97 4.69 6.39 -0.92
CA ILE A 97 3.52 5.56 -0.66
C ILE A 97 3.88 4.57 0.44
N THR A 98 3.08 4.54 1.49
CA THR A 98 3.23 3.57 2.56
C THR A 98 2.09 2.57 2.49
N TYR A 99 2.43 1.29 2.42
CA TYR A 99 1.47 0.20 2.36
C TYR A 99 1.47 -0.55 3.68
N GLU A 100 0.28 -0.75 4.23
CA GLU A 100 0.10 -1.46 5.50
C GLU A 100 -1.11 -2.36 5.40
N VAL A 101 -1.09 -3.46 6.14
CA VAL A 101 -2.27 -4.32 6.29
C VAL A 101 -2.65 -4.33 7.76
N VAL A 102 -3.92 -4.11 8.02
CA VAL A 102 -4.48 -4.14 9.38
C VAL A 102 -5.69 -5.05 9.39
N LEU A 103 -6.14 -5.42 10.59
CA LEU A 103 -7.42 -6.09 10.75
C LEU A 103 -8.51 -5.04 10.98
N ALA A 104 -9.69 -5.28 10.43
CA ALA A 104 -10.80 -4.36 10.58
C ALA A 104 -11.17 -4.13 12.05
N ASP A 105 -11.03 -5.15 12.89
CA ASP A 105 -11.34 -5.07 14.32
C ASP A 105 -10.28 -4.28 15.10
N THR A 106 -9.06 -4.24 14.62
CA THR A 106 -7.95 -3.56 15.29
C THR A 106 -7.19 -2.72 14.29
N PRO A 107 -7.81 -1.64 13.78
CA PRO A 107 -7.25 -0.90 12.65
C PRO A 107 -5.96 -0.16 12.97
N ASP A 108 -5.66 0.07 14.24
CA ASP A 108 -4.42 0.76 14.63
C ASP A 108 -3.25 -0.18 14.83
N THR A 109 -3.47 -1.49 14.73
CA THR A 109 -2.42 -2.49 14.84
C THR A 109 -2.02 -2.93 13.44
N ILE A 110 -0.76 -2.69 13.08
CA ILE A 110 -0.25 -3.07 11.77
C ILE A 110 0.11 -4.55 11.79
N GLU A 111 -0.55 -5.33 10.95
CA GLU A 111 -0.29 -6.76 10.85
C GLU A 111 0.82 -7.06 9.84
N PHE A 112 0.94 -6.24 8.83
CA PHE A 112 2.01 -6.35 7.83
C PHE A 112 2.44 -4.96 7.40
N GLY A 113 3.73 -4.75 7.25
CA GLY A 113 4.30 -3.49 6.85
C GLY A 113 4.78 -2.67 8.03
N PRO A 114 4.97 -1.38 7.89
CA PRO A 114 4.78 -0.59 6.66
C PRO A 114 5.83 -0.91 5.59
N VAL A 115 5.40 -0.97 4.35
CA VAL A 115 6.30 -1.09 3.21
C VAL A 115 6.23 0.22 2.43
N LYS A 116 7.38 0.77 2.11
CA LYS A 116 7.46 2.10 1.50
C LYS A 116 7.83 1.99 0.04
N PHE A 117 7.10 2.74 -0.78
CA PHE A 117 7.33 2.84 -2.21
C PHE A 117 7.46 4.29 -2.59
N GLU A 118 8.07 4.54 -3.73
CA GLU A 118 8.12 5.84 -4.37
C GLU A 118 7.15 5.86 -5.53
N PHE A 119 6.33 6.89 -5.61
CA PHE A 119 5.38 7.09 -6.70
C PHE A 119 6.14 7.38 -7.99
N ASP A 120 5.94 6.55 -9.01
CA ASP A 120 6.61 6.74 -10.30
C ASP A 120 5.73 7.44 -11.30
N SER A 121 4.53 6.93 -11.51
CA SER A 121 3.63 7.48 -12.52
C SER A 121 2.20 7.03 -12.27
N MET A 122 1.29 7.66 -12.98
CA MET A 122 -0.12 7.35 -12.91
C MET A 122 -0.71 7.35 -14.30
N THR A 123 -1.57 6.40 -14.56
CA THR A 123 -2.32 6.30 -15.81
C THR A 123 -3.80 6.18 -15.47
N ALA A 124 -4.63 6.98 -16.12
CA ALA A 124 -6.07 6.83 -16.03
C ALA A 124 -6.55 6.18 -17.31
N ASP A 125 -6.86 4.89 -17.26
CA ASP A 125 -7.21 4.11 -18.45
C ASP A 125 -8.63 4.38 -18.94
N SER A 126 -9.48 4.83 -18.05
CA SER A 126 -10.86 5.14 -18.37
C SER A 126 -11.37 6.15 -17.35
N ALA A 127 -12.63 6.52 -17.48
CA ALA A 127 -13.25 7.41 -16.51
C ALA A 127 -13.36 6.79 -15.10
N THR A 128 -13.21 5.46 -15.01
CA THR A 128 -13.45 4.72 -13.77
C THR A 128 -12.25 3.95 -13.24
N GLN A 129 -11.12 3.94 -13.95
CA GLN A 129 -9.98 3.15 -13.51
C GLN A 129 -8.69 3.95 -13.55
N VAL A 130 -7.92 3.82 -12.49
CA VAL A 130 -6.62 4.49 -12.33
C VAL A 130 -5.58 3.44 -11.96
N THR A 131 -4.41 3.52 -12.59
CA THR A 131 -3.27 2.67 -12.26
C THR A 131 -2.11 3.55 -11.82
N VAL A 132 -1.56 3.26 -10.66
CA VAL A 132 -0.38 3.93 -10.12
C VAL A 132 0.78 2.95 -10.16
N LYS A 133 1.90 3.38 -10.73
CA LYS A 133 3.15 2.61 -10.67
C LYS A 133 4.01 3.15 -9.55
N ALA A 134 4.57 2.25 -8.78
CA ALA A 134 5.42 2.61 -7.66
C ALA A 134 6.59 1.63 -7.55
N SER A 135 7.74 2.15 -7.14
CA SER A 135 8.96 1.37 -6.96
C SER A 135 9.30 1.28 -5.49
N PHE A 136 9.89 0.17 -5.07
CA PHE A 136 10.37 0.05 -3.70
C PHE A 136 11.43 1.11 -3.45
N LEU A 137 11.34 1.77 -2.31
CA LEU A 137 12.40 2.64 -1.84
C LEU A 137 13.60 1.76 -1.43
N LYS A 138 14.79 2.31 -1.62
CA LYS A 138 16.00 1.63 -1.18
C LYS A 138 15.92 1.38 0.32
N GLY A 139 16.05 0.13 0.71
CA GLY A 139 15.97 -0.25 2.11
C GLY A 139 14.56 -0.47 2.64
N ALA A 140 13.54 -0.28 1.82
CA ALA A 140 12.15 -0.40 2.27
C ALA A 140 11.84 -1.79 2.83
N LEU A 141 12.37 -2.83 2.22
CA LEU A 141 12.15 -4.19 2.70
C LEU A 141 12.84 -4.43 4.03
N ASN A 142 14.00 -3.81 4.25
CA ASN A 142 14.69 -3.94 5.52
C ASN A 142 13.89 -3.25 6.64
N ASP A 143 13.24 -2.14 6.33
CA ASP A 143 12.39 -1.46 7.30
C ASP A 143 11.15 -2.28 7.64
N ALA A 144 10.55 -2.91 6.64
CA ALA A 144 9.35 -3.71 6.82
C ALA A 144 9.67 -5.05 7.48
N PHE A 145 10.83 -5.62 7.18
CA PHE A 145 11.27 -6.90 7.69
C PHE A 145 12.59 -6.71 8.40
N PRO A 146 12.55 -6.30 9.68
CA PRO A 146 13.78 -6.06 10.42
C PRO A 146 14.68 -7.28 10.40
N SER A 147 15.93 -7.01 10.54
CA SER A 147 17.04 -7.93 10.56
C SER A 147 16.69 -9.37 10.88
N GLY A 148 16.89 -10.26 9.93
CA GLY A 148 16.68 -11.68 10.13
C GLY A 148 15.25 -12.16 10.02
N GLN A 149 14.31 -11.27 9.91
CA GLN A 149 12.90 -11.64 9.85
C GLN A 149 12.51 -12.19 8.50
N PHE A 150 12.85 -11.47 7.48
CA PHE A 150 12.56 -11.86 6.12
C PHE A 150 13.85 -12.37 5.50
N ALA A 151 13.90 -13.66 5.22
CA ALA A 151 15.19 -14.26 4.98
C ALA A 151 15.31 -15.20 3.80
N PRO A 152 14.59 -15.03 2.69
CA PRO A 152 14.85 -15.94 1.57
C PRO A 152 16.26 -15.81 1.02
N SER A 153 16.75 -14.60 0.89
CA SER A 153 18.12 -14.38 0.42
C SER A 153 19.12 -14.60 1.54
N ASN A 154 18.76 -14.25 2.75
CA ASN A 154 19.64 -14.44 3.90
C ASN A 154 19.90 -15.91 4.17
N VAL A 155 18.90 -16.73 3.94
CA VAL A 155 19.03 -18.16 4.14
C VAL A 155 20.02 -18.75 3.17
N SER A 156 20.05 -18.24 1.98
CA SER A 156 20.94 -18.73 0.94
C SER A 156 22.33 -18.17 1.06
N SER A 157 22.48 -17.14 1.79
CA SER A 157 23.77 -16.50 1.96
C SER A 157 24.55 -17.09 3.09
#